data_37abc601f1f6fbad3e03f20dde2e6297
#
_entry.id   37abc601f1f6fbad3e03f20dde2e6297
#
_cell.length_a   1.000
_cell.length_b   1.000
_cell.length_c   1.000
_cell.angle_alpha   90.00
_cell.angle_beta   90.00
_cell.angle_gamma   90.00
#
_symmetry.space_group_name_H-M   'P 1'
#
loop_
_entity.id
_entity.type
_entity.pdbx_description
1 polymer ?
#
loop_
_entity_poly.entity_id
_entity_poly.type
_entity_poly.pdbx_seq_one_letter_code
_entity_poly.pdbx_strand_id
1 'polypeptide(L)'
;KRQALDGEASDDSVEPAVMNENRRPPDQINIVIDPGHGGADPGKIGASGSCEREVNLAISMITGEMLTERGYNVFFTRRDDNGLYDDSDVNKKAADMRKRCSIIEEAQADVVISIHQNSFTDSDVCGAQMFYYTHSAEGKKLAEIMQESFRKFVNTDNTRGCKANDLYYMLIHTPCPTVIAECGFLSNPEEEKQLNDNVYRNKIALAITEAVEKYFGNDSSN
;
A
#
# COMPACT_ATOMS: atom_id res chain seq x y z
N LYS A 1 51.85 9.74 50.56
CA LYS A 1 50.65 10.37 49.92
C LYS A 1 50.17 9.45 48.83
N ARG A 2 49.11 8.70 49.07
CA ARG A 2 48.41 7.88 48.11
C ARG A 2 47.25 8.72 47.58
N GLN A 3 47.15 8.91 46.27
CA GLN A 3 45.97 9.45 45.62
C GLN A 3 45.02 8.29 45.27
N ALA A 4 43.80 8.37 45.69
CA ALA A 4 42.71 7.52 45.28
C ALA A 4 42.22 7.97 43.90
N LEU A 5 42.05 7.04 42.98
CA LEU A 5 41.38 7.25 41.71
C LEU A 5 39.92 6.82 41.92
N ASP A 6 39.01 7.78 41.89
CA ASP A 6 37.59 7.56 41.85
C ASP A 6 37.18 7.14 40.43
N GLY A 7 36.73 5.89 40.28
CA GLY A 7 36.14 5.37 39.07
C GLY A 7 34.66 5.72 39.06
N GLU A 8 34.25 6.60 38.16
CA GLU A 8 32.84 6.80 37.84
C GLU A 8 32.30 5.55 37.15
N ALA A 9 31.33 4.89 37.78
CA ALA A 9 30.53 3.86 37.17
C ALA A 9 29.47 4.54 36.28
N SER A 10 29.57 4.32 34.97
CA SER A 10 28.50 4.68 34.04
C SER A 10 27.30 3.78 34.29
N ASP A 11 26.22 4.39 34.79
CA ASP A 11 24.91 3.77 34.91
C ASP A 11 24.26 3.67 33.51
N ASP A 12 24.49 2.56 32.82
CA ASP A 12 23.75 2.18 31.62
C ASP A 12 22.36 1.64 32.00
N SER A 13 21.51 2.49 32.54
CA SER A 13 20.10 2.19 32.70
C SER A 13 19.44 2.26 31.33
N VAL A 14 19.35 1.12 30.65
CA VAL A 14 18.46 0.94 29.49
C VAL A 14 17.03 1.14 29.97
N GLU A 15 16.43 2.28 29.65
CA GLU A 15 15.01 2.49 29.88
C GLU A 15 14.21 1.39 29.16
N PRO A 16 13.25 0.71 29.81
CA PRO A 16 12.42 -0.26 29.15
C PRO A 16 11.59 0.46 28.09
N ALA A 17 11.63 -0.05 26.85
CA ALA A 17 10.82 0.44 25.75
C ALA A 17 9.35 0.54 26.21
N VAL A 18 8.76 1.73 26.13
CA VAL A 18 7.36 1.97 26.46
C VAL A 18 6.52 1.16 25.48
N MET A 19 6.03 0.01 25.94
CA MET A 19 5.09 -0.81 25.16
C MET A 19 3.83 0.02 24.94
N ASN A 20 3.51 0.30 23.68
CA ASN A 20 2.28 0.99 23.32
C ASN A 20 1.10 0.06 23.63
N GLU A 21 0.37 0.32 24.70
CA GLU A 21 -0.73 -0.52 25.22
C GLU A 21 -1.90 -0.67 24.22
N ASN A 22 -1.90 0.10 23.12
CA ASN A 22 -2.90 0.05 22.06
C ASN A 22 -2.45 -0.76 20.83
N ARG A 23 -1.29 -1.44 20.90
CA ARG A 23 -0.77 -2.22 19.79
C ARG A 23 -1.57 -3.51 19.62
N ARG A 24 -2.28 -3.67 18.50
CA ARG A 24 -2.91 -4.95 18.13
C ARG A 24 -1.85 -5.88 17.54
N PRO A 25 -1.80 -7.16 17.96
CA PRO A 25 -0.91 -8.12 17.34
C PRO A 25 -1.30 -8.36 15.87
N PRO A 26 -0.31 -8.62 14.98
CA PRO A 26 -0.57 -8.76 13.55
C PRO A 26 -1.63 -9.80 13.18
N ASP A 27 -1.68 -10.94 13.89
CA ASP A 27 -2.64 -12.03 13.69
C ASP A 27 -4.11 -11.66 14.02
N GLN A 28 -4.35 -10.47 14.58
CA GLN A 28 -5.67 -9.89 14.83
C GLN A 28 -6.02 -8.76 13.86
N ILE A 29 -5.20 -8.54 12.85
CA ILE A 29 -5.36 -7.45 11.87
C ILE A 29 -5.64 -8.05 10.50
N ASN A 30 -6.79 -7.68 9.93
CA ASN A 30 -7.22 -8.10 8.60
C ASN A 30 -6.87 -7.02 7.58
N ILE A 31 -6.01 -7.35 6.63
CA ILE A 31 -5.59 -6.46 5.56
C ILE A 31 -6.15 -6.97 4.24
N VAL A 32 -6.86 -6.12 3.52
CA VAL A 32 -7.27 -6.45 2.15
C VAL A 32 -6.36 -5.72 1.17
N ILE A 33 -5.75 -6.49 0.27
CA ILE A 33 -5.02 -5.99 -0.88
C ILE A 33 -5.94 -6.10 -2.09
N ASP A 34 -6.11 -4.98 -2.78
CA ASP A 34 -6.96 -4.88 -3.95
C ASP A 34 -6.09 -4.58 -5.19
N PRO A 35 -5.74 -5.60 -6.00
CA PRO A 35 -5.10 -5.36 -7.29
C PRO A 35 -6.10 -4.68 -8.23
N GLY A 36 -5.90 -3.40 -8.56
CA GLY A 36 -6.79 -2.65 -9.44
C GLY A 36 -6.98 -3.29 -10.82
N HIS A 37 -8.14 -3.05 -11.45
CA HIS A 37 -8.51 -3.60 -12.77
C HIS A 37 -8.63 -5.14 -12.79
N GLY A 38 -8.65 -5.75 -13.97
CA GLY A 38 -8.77 -7.20 -14.17
C GLY A 38 -9.74 -7.59 -15.28
N GLY A 39 -9.56 -8.75 -15.86
CA GLY A 39 -10.39 -9.29 -16.93
C GLY A 39 -10.41 -8.40 -18.17
N ALA A 40 -11.59 -7.91 -18.56
CA ALA A 40 -11.75 -7.05 -19.74
C ALA A 40 -11.24 -5.60 -19.51
N ASP A 41 -10.97 -5.20 -18.26
CA ASP A 41 -10.39 -3.89 -17.94
C ASP A 41 -8.87 -4.01 -17.76
N PRO A 42 -8.06 -3.64 -18.77
CA PRO A 42 -6.60 -3.72 -18.68
C PRO A 42 -6.01 -2.61 -17.78
N GLY A 43 -6.81 -1.62 -17.37
CA GLY A 43 -6.30 -0.37 -16.82
C GLY A 43 -5.58 0.48 -17.87
N LYS A 44 -4.55 1.18 -17.49
CA LYS A 44 -3.70 1.94 -18.41
C LYS A 44 -2.77 0.99 -19.17
N ILE A 45 -2.49 1.36 -20.41
CA ILE A 45 -1.49 0.68 -21.22
C ILE A 45 -0.28 1.60 -21.33
N GLY A 46 0.87 1.11 -20.95
CA GLY A 46 2.13 1.83 -21.03
C GLY A 46 2.65 1.92 -22.48
N ALA A 47 3.67 2.73 -22.68
CA ALA A 47 4.25 2.97 -24.00
C ALA A 47 4.85 1.70 -24.64
N SER A 48 5.35 0.77 -23.84
CA SER A 48 5.87 -0.54 -24.28
C SER A 48 4.79 -1.63 -24.37
N GLY A 49 3.54 -1.31 -24.03
CA GLY A 49 2.42 -2.25 -24.05
C GLY A 49 2.14 -2.95 -22.71
N SER A 50 2.78 -2.56 -21.63
CA SER A 50 2.51 -3.10 -20.30
C SER A 50 1.08 -2.79 -19.85
N CYS A 51 0.35 -3.79 -19.36
CA CYS A 51 -0.99 -3.61 -18.82
C CYS A 51 -0.95 -3.30 -17.33
N GLU A 52 -1.66 -2.25 -16.90
CA GLU A 52 -1.73 -1.85 -15.49
C GLU A 52 -2.21 -3.00 -14.59
N ARG A 53 -3.25 -3.75 -15.00
CA ARG A 53 -3.80 -4.89 -14.23
C ARG A 53 -2.77 -5.95 -13.88
N GLU A 54 -1.77 -6.19 -14.78
CA GLU A 54 -0.71 -7.19 -14.59
C GLU A 54 0.34 -6.68 -13.61
N VAL A 55 0.71 -5.42 -13.73
CA VAL A 55 1.64 -4.75 -12.80
C VAL A 55 1.03 -4.69 -11.40
N ASN A 56 -0.25 -4.29 -11.30
CA ASN A 56 -0.99 -4.24 -10.03
C ASN A 56 -1.02 -5.60 -9.35
N LEU A 57 -1.35 -6.66 -10.11
CA LEU A 57 -1.39 -8.03 -9.56
C LEU A 57 -0.02 -8.47 -9.07
N ALA A 58 1.04 -8.24 -9.86
CA ALA A 58 2.39 -8.66 -9.50
C ALA A 58 2.87 -7.98 -8.20
N ILE A 59 2.68 -6.66 -8.05
CA ILE A 59 3.02 -5.93 -6.82
C ILE A 59 2.19 -6.43 -5.65
N SER A 60 0.89 -6.64 -5.86
CA SER A 60 -0.04 -7.10 -4.83
C SER A 60 0.34 -8.46 -4.27
N MET A 61 0.73 -9.40 -5.11
CA MET A 61 1.13 -10.75 -4.67
C MET A 61 2.38 -10.68 -3.78
N ILE A 62 3.40 -9.93 -4.18
CA ILE A 62 4.62 -9.73 -3.38
C ILE A 62 4.29 -9.06 -2.03
N THR A 63 3.46 -8.01 -2.07
CA THR A 63 3.03 -7.31 -0.85
C THR A 63 2.31 -8.26 0.11
N GLY A 64 1.42 -9.10 -0.42
CA GLY A 64 0.68 -10.06 0.39
C GLY A 64 1.56 -11.14 1.03
N GLU A 65 2.58 -11.61 0.30
CA GLU A 65 3.58 -12.53 0.86
C GLU A 65 4.32 -11.86 2.02
N MET A 66 4.86 -10.66 1.83
CA MET A 66 5.59 -9.92 2.88
C MET A 66 4.73 -9.66 4.12
N LEU A 67 3.47 -9.25 3.95
CA LEU A 67 2.56 -9.03 5.08
C LEU A 67 2.20 -10.33 5.80
N THR A 68 2.01 -11.42 5.07
CA THR A 68 1.74 -12.74 5.65
C THR A 68 2.95 -13.24 6.46
N GLU A 69 4.17 -13.05 5.96
CA GLU A 69 5.41 -13.37 6.69
C GLU A 69 5.57 -12.54 7.98
N ARG A 70 4.99 -11.34 8.02
CA ARG A 70 4.91 -10.50 9.23
C ARG A 70 3.76 -10.87 10.17
N GLY A 71 2.97 -11.91 9.82
CA GLY A 71 1.92 -12.48 10.65
C GLY A 71 0.54 -11.87 10.49
N TYR A 72 0.33 -10.95 9.52
CA TYR A 72 -0.99 -10.36 9.24
C TYR A 72 -1.93 -11.33 8.54
N ASN A 73 -3.25 -11.17 8.78
CA ASN A 73 -4.27 -11.85 8.01
C ASN A 73 -4.49 -11.10 6.69
N VAL A 74 -4.05 -11.71 5.57
CA VAL A 74 -4.08 -11.05 4.25
C VAL A 74 -5.15 -11.67 3.36
N PHE A 75 -6.04 -10.82 2.87
CA PHE A 75 -7.09 -11.14 1.92
C PHE A 75 -6.83 -10.37 0.61
N PHE A 76 -7.36 -10.89 -0.49
CA PHE A 76 -7.23 -10.24 -1.80
C PHE A 76 -8.60 -10.14 -2.44
N THR A 77 -8.86 -9.06 -3.15
CA THR A 77 -10.06 -8.96 -4.00
C THR A 77 -9.96 -9.88 -5.21
N ARG A 78 -8.78 -10.02 -5.83
CA ARG A 78 -8.46 -11.02 -6.86
C ARG A 78 -7.02 -11.52 -6.71
N ARG A 79 -6.76 -12.74 -7.20
CA ARG A 79 -5.42 -13.38 -7.20
C ARG A 79 -4.97 -13.81 -8.59
N ASP A 80 -5.75 -13.52 -9.59
CA ASP A 80 -5.48 -13.82 -10.99
C ASP A 80 -5.82 -12.61 -11.87
N ASP A 81 -5.75 -12.77 -13.20
CA ASP A 81 -6.01 -11.69 -14.14
C ASP A 81 -7.50 -11.53 -14.48
N ASN A 82 -8.39 -12.28 -13.85
CA ASN A 82 -9.83 -12.18 -14.09
C ASN A 82 -10.43 -10.94 -13.44
N GLY A 83 -11.55 -10.45 -13.99
CA GLY A 83 -12.43 -9.49 -13.34
C GLY A 83 -13.41 -10.21 -12.39
N LEU A 84 -14.00 -9.46 -11.48
CA LEU A 84 -14.92 -9.95 -10.47
C LEU A 84 -16.39 -9.75 -10.88
N TYR A 85 -16.71 -10.04 -12.13
CA TYR A 85 -18.02 -9.91 -12.72
C TYR A 85 -18.40 -11.20 -13.46
N ASP A 86 -19.68 -11.44 -13.63
CA ASP A 86 -20.17 -12.52 -14.47
C ASP A 86 -20.31 -12.06 -15.93
N ASP A 87 -20.24 -13.02 -16.88
CA ASP A 87 -20.42 -12.70 -18.31
C ASP A 87 -21.79 -12.13 -18.64
N SER A 88 -22.80 -12.43 -17.83
CA SER A 88 -24.15 -11.91 -17.93
C SER A 88 -24.33 -10.49 -17.37
N ASP A 89 -23.35 -9.92 -16.70
CA ASP A 89 -23.44 -8.57 -16.15
C ASP A 89 -23.50 -7.51 -17.26
N VAL A 90 -24.58 -6.72 -17.26
CA VAL A 90 -24.78 -5.62 -18.22
C VAL A 90 -23.74 -4.52 -18.05
N ASN A 91 -23.33 -4.26 -16.81
CA ASN A 91 -22.27 -3.29 -16.48
C ASN A 91 -21.18 -3.99 -15.66
N LYS A 92 -20.27 -4.64 -16.39
CA LYS A 92 -19.16 -5.41 -15.83
C LYS A 92 -18.32 -4.59 -14.85
N LYS A 93 -18.04 -3.32 -15.17
CA LYS A 93 -17.25 -2.44 -14.29
C LYS A 93 -17.97 -2.16 -12.96
N ALA A 94 -19.26 -1.87 -13.00
CA ALA A 94 -20.03 -1.64 -11.78
C ALA A 94 -20.20 -2.92 -10.95
N ALA A 95 -20.33 -4.09 -11.59
CA ALA A 95 -20.39 -5.39 -10.91
C ALA A 95 -19.06 -5.69 -10.23
N ASP A 96 -17.93 -5.51 -10.94
CA ASP A 96 -16.58 -5.68 -10.40
C ASP A 96 -16.36 -4.82 -9.14
N MET A 97 -16.66 -3.53 -9.21
CA MET A 97 -16.49 -2.61 -8.08
C MET A 97 -17.33 -3.00 -6.87
N ARG A 98 -18.60 -3.41 -7.07
CA ARG A 98 -19.46 -3.91 -5.98
C ARG A 98 -18.90 -5.18 -5.36
N LYS A 99 -18.39 -6.10 -6.18
CA LYS A 99 -17.83 -7.37 -5.68
C LYS A 99 -16.56 -7.14 -4.86
N ARG A 100 -15.70 -6.18 -5.26
CA ARG A 100 -14.54 -5.77 -4.45
C ARG A 100 -14.98 -5.28 -3.07
N CYS A 101 -15.95 -4.38 -3.00
CA CYS A 101 -16.49 -3.89 -1.72
C CYS A 101 -17.10 -5.03 -0.87
N SER A 102 -17.82 -5.97 -1.48
CA SER A 102 -18.37 -7.15 -0.77
C SER A 102 -17.26 -8.01 -0.15
N ILE A 103 -16.19 -8.29 -0.89
CA ILE A 103 -15.05 -9.06 -0.38
C ILE A 103 -14.39 -8.33 0.79
N ILE A 104 -14.23 -7.01 0.72
CA ILE A 104 -13.65 -6.18 1.78
C ILE A 104 -14.50 -6.24 3.05
N GLU A 105 -15.81 -6.15 2.90
CA GLU A 105 -16.78 -6.25 4.01
C GLU A 105 -16.78 -7.65 4.62
N GLU A 106 -16.85 -8.71 3.79
CA GLU A 106 -16.79 -10.11 4.21
C GLU A 106 -15.50 -10.45 4.97
N ALA A 107 -14.35 -9.86 4.54
CA ALA A 107 -13.06 -10.00 5.21
C ALA A 107 -12.98 -9.25 6.55
N GLN A 108 -13.97 -8.41 6.88
CA GLN A 108 -13.92 -7.51 8.04
C GLN A 108 -12.59 -6.74 8.08
N ALA A 109 -12.23 -6.13 6.97
CA ALA A 109 -10.95 -5.47 6.79
C ALA A 109 -10.72 -4.34 7.80
N ASP A 110 -9.54 -4.32 8.41
CA ASP A 110 -9.06 -3.20 9.23
C ASP A 110 -8.50 -2.07 8.35
N VAL A 111 -7.88 -2.43 7.23
CA VAL A 111 -7.42 -1.48 6.19
C VAL A 111 -7.50 -2.12 4.80
N VAL A 112 -7.64 -1.28 3.79
CA VAL A 112 -7.56 -1.67 2.38
C VAL A 112 -6.45 -0.91 1.67
N ILE A 113 -5.67 -1.63 0.89
CA ILE A 113 -4.65 -1.07 0.02
C ILE A 113 -4.97 -1.46 -1.41
N SER A 114 -5.49 -0.51 -2.18
CA SER A 114 -5.79 -0.69 -3.60
C SER A 114 -4.57 -0.25 -4.42
N ILE A 115 -3.99 -1.18 -5.16
CA ILE A 115 -2.73 -0.98 -5.90
C ILE A 115 -3.05 -0.68 -7.35
N HIS A 116 -2.55 0.46 -7.81
CA HIS A 116 -2.76 1.04 -9.13
C HIS A 116 -1.47 1.62 -9.73
N GLN A 117 -1.53 1.95 -11.01
CA GLN A 117 -0.50 2.72 -11.71
C GLN A 117 -1.14 3.91 -12.40
N ASN A 118 -0.57 5.07 -12.17
CA ASN A 118 -1.06 6.34 -12.70
C ASN A 118 -0.75 6.48 -14.21
N SER A 119 -1.39 7.46 -14.81
CA SER A 119 -1.11 7.87 -16.19
C SER A 119 -1.44 9.33 -16.39
N PHE A 120 -0.61 10.03 -17.16
CA PHE A 120 -0.85 11.42 -17.53
C PHE A 120 -0.49 11.65 -19.01
N THR A 121 -1.02 12.75 -19.59
CA THR A 121 -0.78 13.08 -21.00
C THR A 121 0.65 13.51 -21.27
N ASP A 122 1.29 14.16 -20.28
CA ASP A 122 2.70 14.49 -20.31
C ASP A 122 3.51 13.32 -19.76
N SER A 123 4.36 12.75 -20.59
CA SER A 123 5.18 11.58 -20.27
C SER A 123 6.31 11.86 -19.28
N ASP A 124 6.64 13.11 -19.01
CA ASP A 124 7.66 13.49 -18.03
C ASP A 124 7.11 13.46 -16.59
N VAL A 125 5.79 13.36 -16.45
CA VAL A 125 5.15 13.25 -15.13
C VAL A 125 5.44 11.89 -14.51
N CYS A 126 5.98 11.90 -13.28
CA CYS A 126 6.42 10.72 -12.54
C CYS A 126 6.17 10.84 -11.04
N GLY A 127 6.45 9.77 -10.29
CA GLY A 127 6.42 9.70 -8.83
C GLY A 127 5.12 9.15 -8.25
N ALA A 128 5.24 8.23 -7.32
CA ALA A 128 4.12 7.61 -6.62
C ALA A 128 3.27 8.61 -5.85
N GLN A 129 1.96 8.40 -5.80
CA GLN A 129 1.01 9.27 -5.10
C GLN A 129 -0.11 8.47 -4.43
N MET A 130 -0.36 8.73 -3.14
CA MET A 130 -1.41 8.08 -2.37
C MET A 130 -2.68 8.91 -2.36
N PHE A 131 -3.83 8.24 -2.55
CA PHE A 131 -5.15 8.87 -2.47
C PHE A 131 -5.95 8.28 -1.32
N TYR A 132 -6.71 9.13 -0.64
CA TYR A 132 -7.58 8.76 0.48
C TYR A 132 -8.93 9.48 0.38
N TYR A 133 -9.97 8.95 1.05
CA TYR A 133 -11.27 9.62 1.12
C TYR A 133 -11.19 10.89 1.97
N THR A 134 -11.69 12.01 1.46
CA THR A 134 -11.60 13.33 2.12
C THR A 134 -12.13 13.33 3.57
N HIS A 135 -13.16 12.53 3.83
CA HIS A 135 -13.80 12.46 5.16
C HIS A 135 -13.23 11.35 6.06
N SER A 136 -12.17 10.64 5.64
CA SER A 136 -11.52 9.60 6.43
C SER A 136 -10.23 10.12 7.07
N ALA A 137 -10.27 10.43 8.36
CA ALA A 137 -9.06 10.84 9.10
C ALA A 137 -8.02 9.71 9.17
N GLU A 138 -8.47 8.47 9.42
CA GLU A 138 -7.58 7.29 9.45
C GLU A 138 -7.06 6.93 8.07
N GLY A 139 -7.87 7.07 7.01
CA GLY A 139 -7.40 6.92 5.62
C GLY A 139 -6.34 7.95 5.26
N LYS A 140 -6.50 9.20 5.70
CA LYS A 140 -5.48 10.26 5.55
C LYS A 140 -4.18 9.88 6.25
N LYS A 141 -4.25 9.45 7.52
CA LYS A 141 -3.09 9.03 8.30
C LYS A 141 -2.34 7.88 7.61
N LEU A 142 -3.05 6.85 7.15
CA LEU A 142 -2.46 5.73 6.42
C LEU A 142 -1.79 6.20 5.11
N ALA A 143 -2.44 7.08 4.36
CA ALA A 143 -1.91 7.63 3.11
C ALA A 143 -0.64 8.48 3.34
N GLU A 144 -0.58 9.27 4.40
CA GLU A 144 0.60 10.07 4.76
C GLU A 144 1.78 9.17 5.14
N ILE A 145 1.55 8.15 5.96
CA ILE A 145 2.58 7.15 6.34
C ILE A 145 3.08 6.41 5.09
N MET A 146 2.17 5.98 4.22
CA MET A 146 2.53 5.26 2.99
C MET A 146 3.29 6.15 2.01
N GLN A 147 2.88 7.40 1.83
CA GLN A 147 3.60 8.35 0.97
C GLN A 147 5.04 8.60 1.46
N GLU A 148 5.24 8.68 2.77
CA GLU A 148 6.57 8.81 3.38
C GLU A 148 7.41 7.54 3.17
N SER A 149 6.80 6.37 3.36
CA SER A 149 7.45 5.08 3.14
C SER A 149 7.91 4.92 1.69
N PHE A 150 7.09 5.34 0.72
CA PHE A 150 7.48 5.34 -0.69
C PHE A 150 8.68 6.27 -0.97
N ARG A 151 8.75 7.44 -0.34
CA ARG A 151 9.96 8.29 -0.45
C ARG A 151 11.19 7.57 0.10
N LYS A 152 11.05 6.93 1.24
CA LYS A 152 12.19 6.25 1.91
C LYS A 152 12.72 5.05 1.12
N PHE A 153 11.83 4.20 0.61
CA PHE A 153 12.21 2.88 0.08
C PHE A 153 12.19 2.78 -1.45
N VAL A 154 11.41 3.63 -2.14
CA VAL A 154 11.24 3.54 -3.58
C VAL A 154 11.94 4.68 -4.31
N ASN A 155 11.63 5.93 -3.99
CA ASN A 155 12.19 7.10 -4.67
C ASN A 155 12.31 8.29 -3.73
N THR A 156 13.53 8.62 -3.29
CA THR A 156 13.84 9.73 -2.38
C THR A 156 13.55 11.10 -2.99
N ASP A 157 13.55 11.22 -4.32
CA ASP A 157 13.31 12.47 -5.04
C ASP A 157 11.81 12.72 -5.29
N ASN A 158 10.94 11.80 -4.87
CA ASN A 158 9.50 11.97 -5.02
C ASN A 158 8.98 13.10 -4.12
N THR A 159 8.59 14.21 -4.74
CA THR A 159 8.05 15.40 -4.04
C THR A 159 6.52 15.40 -3.90
N ARG A 160 5.81 14.39 -4.45
CA ARG A 160 4.35 14.32 -4.38
C ARG A 160 3.88 14.10 -2.94
N GLY A 161 2.81 14.80 -2.58
CA GLY A 161 2.06 14.53 -1.34
C GLY A 161 0.85 13.65 -1.60
N CYS A 162 0.30 13.03 -0.57
CA CYS A 162 -0.98 12.34 -0.68
C CYS A 162 -2.12 13.32 -1.01
N LYS A 163 -3.21 12.84 -1.61
CA LYS A 163 -4.36 13.66 -2.03
C LYS A 163 -5.68 13.09 -1.53
N ALA A 164 -6.53 13.99 -1.07
CA ALA A 164 -7.94 13.67 -0.85
C ALA A 164 -8.67 13.46 -2.19
N ASN A 165 -9.60 12.50 -2.22
CA ASN A 165 -10.39 12.20 -3.39
C ASN A 165 -11.79 11.69 -3.01
N ASP A 166 -12.84 12.30 -3.61
CA ASP A 166 -14.24 11.98 -3.39
C ASP A 166 -14.90 11.32 -4.62
N LEU A 167 -14.10 10.90 -5.60
CA LEU A 167 -14.60 10.34 -6.86
C LEU A 167 -14.30 8.85 -7.01
N TYR A 168 -13.29 8.34 -6.35
CA TYR A 168 -12.94 6.93 -6.44
C TYR A 168 -13.92 6.07 -5.65
N TYR A 169 -14.57 5.15 -6.36
CA TYR A 169 -15.62 4.29 -5.80
C TYR A 169 -15.16 3.55 -4.53
N MET A 170 -14.00 2.94 -4.57
CA MET A 170 -13.44 2.19 -3.44
C MET A 170 -13.25 3.06 -2.19
N LEU A 171 -12.77 4.31 -2.36
CA LEU A 171 -12.57 5.23 -1.23
C LEU A 171 -13.88 5.60 -0.53
N ILE A 172 -14.99 5.66 -1.30
CA ILE A 172 -16.30 6.11 -0.80
C ILE A 172 -17.09 4.96 -0.16
N HIS A 173 -16.94 3.72 -0.69
CA HIS A 173 -17.83 2.61 -0.38
C HIS A 173 -17.20 1.53 0.49
N THR A 174 -15.97 1.69 0.93
CA THR A 174 -15.33 0.78 1.89
C THR A 174 -15.58 1.24 3.32
N PRO A 175 -15.84 0.30 4.25
CA PRO A 175 -16.18 0.63 5.64
C PRO A 175 -14.97 0.97 6.52
N CYS A 176 -13.76 0.84 6.02
CA CYS A 176 -12.50 0.99 6.77
C CYS A 176 -11.53 1.95 6.07
N PRO A 177 -10.45 2.37 6.75
CA PRO A 177 -9.39 3.17 6.13
C PRO A 177 -8.88 2.52 4.85
N THR A 178 -8.99 3.24 3.74
CA THR A 178 -8.64 2.77 2.39
C THR A 178 -7.71 3.76 1.73
N VAL A 179 -6.64 3.25 1.13
CA VAL A 179 -5.70 4.02 0.31
C VAL A 179 -5.64 3.43 -1.09
N ILE A 180 -5.75 4.29 -2.10
CA ILE A 180 -5.35 3.94 -3.46
C ILE A 180 -3.90 4.37 -3.63
N ALA A 181 -3.02 3.40 -3.85
CA ALA A 181 -1.60 3.58 -4.05
C ALA A 181 -1.30 3.59 -5.55
N GLU A 182 -1.16 4.78 -6.13
CA GLU A 182 -0.64 4.98 -7.48
C GLU A 182 0.89 4.87 -7.39
N CYS A 183 1.43 3.69 -7.68
CA CYS A 183 2.82 3.35 -7.39
C CYS A 183 3.85 4.00 -8.33
N GLY A 184 3.41 4.51 -9.49
CA GLY A 184 4.19 5.21 -10.51
C GLY A 184 3.33 5.50 -11.73
N PHE A 185 3.89 6.09 -12.77
CA PHE A 185 3.20 6.44 -14.00
C PHE A 185 3.57 5.50 -15.14
N LEU A 186 2.62 4.67 -15.62
CA LEU A 186 2.82 3.85 -16.82
C LEU A 186 2.97 4.68 -18.10
N SER A 187 2.55 5.95 -18.09
CA SER A 187 2.79 6.88 -19.19
C SER A 187 4.22 7.42 -19.25
N ASN A 188 5.00 7.26 -18.15
CA ASN A 188 6.41 7.63 -18.12
C ASN A 188 7.27 6.40 -18.50
N PRO A 189 8.09 6.45 -19.58
CA PRO A 189 8.83 5.27 -20.06
C PRO A 189 9.84 4.71 -19.05
N GLU A 190 10.46 5.57 -18.24
CA GLU A 190 11.41 5.14 -17.23
C GLU A 190 10.70 4.46 -16.05
N GLU A 191 9.58 5.03 -15.58
CA GLU A 191 8.78 4.38 -14.53
C GLU A 191 8.11 3.10 -15.05
N GLU A 192 7.62 3.06 -16.29
CA GLU A 192 7.09 1.84 -16.91
C GLU A 192 8.14 0.71 -16.88
N LYS A 193 9.38 1.01 -17.26
CA LYS A 193 10.49 0.05 -17.21
C LYS A 193 10.76 -0.43 -15.78
N GLN A 194 10.79 0.47 -14.81
CA GLN A 194 10.98 0.16 -13.40
C GLN A 194 9.83 -0.68 -12.85
N LEU A 195 8.58 -0.32 -13.15
CA LEU A 195 7.37 -1.04 -12.72
C LEU A 195 7.28 -2.48 -13.28
N ASN A 196 8.00 -2.77 -14.37
CA ASN A 196 8.16 -4.11 -14.92
C ASN A 196 9.37 -4.87 -14.37
N ASP A 197 10.21 -4.23 -13.57
CA ASP A 197 11.36 -4.86 -12.92
C ASP A 197 10.99 -5.44 -11.55
N ASN A 198 11.35 -6.71 -11.31
CA ASN A 198 11.01 -7.41 -10.08
C ASN A 198 11.69 -6.80 -8.85
N VAL A 199 12.92 -6.26 -8.97
CA VAL A 199 13.62 -5.63 -7.84
C VAL A 199 12.88 -4.37 -7.43
N TYR A 200 12.39 -3.60 -8.41
CA TYR A 200 11.62 -2.38 -8.12
C TYR A 200 10.25 -2.70 -7.52
N ARG A 201 9.54 -3.73 -8.01
CA ARG A 201 8.28 -4.23 -7.42
C ARG A 201 8.45 -4.66 -5.97
N ASN A 202 9.57 -5.31 -5.64
CA ASN A 202 9.90 -5.66 -4.25
C ASN A 202 10.13 -4.43 -3.36
N LYS A 203 10.74 -3.35 -3.88
CA LYS A 203 10.85 -2.09 -3.13
C LYS A 203 9.48 -1.46 -2.84
N ILE A 204 8.57 -1.49 -3.82
CA ILE A 204 7.19 -1.02 -3.65
C ILE A 204 6.47 -1.86 -2.58
N ALA A 205 6.54 -3.19 -2.67
CA ALA A 205 5.93 -4.08 -1.71
C ALA A 205 6.48 -3.88 -0.30
N LEU A 206 7.80 -3.71 -0.16
CA LEU A 206 8.44 -3.37 1.11
C LEU A 206 7.93 -2.03 1.65
N ALA A 207 7.83 -0.99 0.81
CA ALA A 207 7.33 0.32 1.22
C ALA A 207 5.89 0.25 1.75
N ILE A 208 5.03 -0.55 1.12
CA ILE A 208 3.65 -0.79 1.58
C ILE A 208 3.65 -1.54 2.91
N THR A 209 4.44 -2.61 3.04
CA THR A 209 4.55 -3.44 4.24
C THR A 209 5.00 -2.60 5.44
N GLU A 210 6.09 -1.84 5.29
CA GLU A 210 6.60 -0.95 6.33
C GLU A 210 5.58 0.14 6.73
N ALA A 211 4.81 0.65 5.76
CA ALA A 211 3.76 1.62 6.05
C ALA A 211 2.63 1.01 6.89
N VAL A 212 2.23 -0.24 6.60
CA VAL A 212 1.23 -0.97 7.37
C VAL A 212 1.72 -1.22 8.80
N GLU A 213 2.95 -1.70 8.97
CA GLU A 213 3.54 -1.92 10.29
C GLU A 213 3.59 -0.63 11.11
N LYS A 214 4.04 0.46 10.51
CA LYS A 214 4.07 1.78 11.15
C LYS A 214 2.66 2.27 11.52
N TYR A 215 1.67 2.05 10.65
CA TYR A 215 0.28 2.46 10.90
C TYR A 215 -0.31 1.75 12.13
N PHE A 216 -0.06 0.46 12.30
CA PHE A 216 -0.53 -0.33 13.44
C PHE A 216 0.42 -0.30 14.65
N GLY A 217 1.53 0.44 14.59
CA GLY A 217 2.53 0.50 15.65
C GLY A 217 3.35 -0.78 15.81
N ASN A 218 3.48 -1.57 14.74
CA ASN A 218 4.22 -2.83 14.70
C ASN A 218 5.60 -2.71 14.05
N ASP A 219 6.02 -1.49 13.67
CA ASP A 219 7.33 -1.23 13.09
C ASP A 219 8.46 -1.58 14.08
N SER A 220 9.47 -2.25 13.55
CA SER A 220 10.66 -2.69 14.32
C SER A 220 11.63 -1.55 14.62
N SER A 221 11.21 -0.29 14.40
CA SER A 221 12.04 0.91 14.57
C SER A 221 11.91 1.45 15.99
N ASN A 222 12.46 0.72 16.97
CA ASN A 222 12.88 1.25 18.27
C ASN A 222 14.21 0.64 18.67
#